data_a3a88c53daadc721760ffe969be780a8
#
_entry.id   a3a88c53daadc721760ffe969be780a8
#
_cell.length_a   1.000
_cell.length_b   1.000
_cell.length_c   1.000
_cell.angle_alpha   90.00
_cell.angle_beta   90.00
_cell.angle_gamma   90.00
#
_symmetry.space_group_name_H-M   'P 1'
#
loop_
_entity.id
_entity.type
_entity.pdbx_description
1 polymer ?
#
loop_
_entity_poly.entity_id
_entity_poly.type
_entity_poly.pdbx_seq_one_letter_code
_entity_poly.pdbx_strand_id
1 'polypeptide(L)'
;MGRNLALEAVRVTEAAALAAYSHMGQGDEEAADRAAMQAMTDTVSTLPFSGRVCIGEGNEGEVDNLYVGQKIGTGEGPDVDVALMPLEGTSIIARGGFNAISAMALSEDHGFLSVPAIYMDKIAVGSGLSADVIDLDAPPEDNLGRIAKAKDVAVSDLVICMLDRPRHKDLIDSVRATGARLRLILDGDVSGAIAPVRGNSGIDVYMGTGLAPQ
;
A
#
# COMPACT_ATOMS: atom_id res chain seq x y z
N MET A 1 17.50 -25.24 11.20
CA MET A 1 16.22 -24.82 10.64
C MET A 1 16.09 -23.31 10.89
N GLY A 2 16.13 -22.52 9.87
CA GLY A 2 16.18 -21.07 10.03
C GLY A 2 14.98 -20.51 10.79
N ARG A 3 15.19 -19.39 11.48
CA ARG A 3 14.11 -18.56 12.02
C ARG A 3 13.07 -18.35 10.93
N ASN A 4 11.80 -18.33 11.31
CA ASN A 4 10.74 -18.03 10.36
C ASN A 4 10.84 -16.54 9.97
N LEU A 5 11.42 -16.24 8.80
CA LEU A 5 11.62 -14.88 8.30
C LEU A 5 10.32 -14.08 8.25
N ALA A 6 9.17 -14.73 8.06
CA ALA A 6 7.89 -14.04 8.10
C ALA A 6 7.60 -13.41 9.48
N LEU A 7 7.94 -14.10 10.57
CA LEU A 7 7.79 -13.55 11.91
C LEU A 7 8.82 -12.45 12.21
N GLU A 8 10.02 -12.55 11.66
CA GLU A 8 11.02 -11.49 11.79
C GLU A 8 10.60 -10.25 10.97
N ALA A 9 10.03 -10.43 9.78
CA ALA A 9 9.48 -9.32 8.98
C ALA A 9 8.36 -8.57 9.73
N VAL A 10 7.49 -9.28 10.44
CA VAL A 10 6.45 -8.65 11.30
C VAL A 10 7.09 -7.73 12.34
N ARG A 11 8.20 -8.11 12.96
CA ARG A 11 8.89 -7.25 13.95
C ARG A 11 9.44 -5.97 13.35
N VAL A 12 9.86 -6.02 12.09
CA VAL A 12 10.34 -4.82 11.36
C VAL A 12 9.18 -3.83 11.17
N THR A 13 8.04 -4.32 10.70
CA THR A 13 6.85 -3.46 10.52
C THR A 13 6.26 -2.99 11.84
N GLU A 14 6.28 -3.81 12.90
CA GLU A 14 5.88 -3.42 14.25
C GLU A 14 6.76 -2.28 14.79
N ALA A 15 8.08 -2.36 14.62
CA ALA A 15 8.99 -1.31 15.07
C ALA A 15 8.70 0.02 14.39
N ALA A 16 8.54 0.01 13.06
CA ALA A 16 8.18 1.20 12.28
C ALA A 16 6.82 1.77 12.70
N ALA A 17 5.80 0.92 12.83
CA ALA A 17 4.45 1.33 13.22
C ALA A 17 4.43 1.95 14.63
N LEU A 18 5.14 1.37 15.59
CA LEU A 18 5.23 1.90 16.96
C LEU A 18 5.98 3.23 17.01
N ALA A 19 7.04 3.38 16.22
CA ALA A 19 7.77 4.63 16.10
C ALA A 19 6.90 5.74 15.50
N ALA A 20 6.19 5.46 14.40
CA ALA A 20 5.24 6.39 13.79
C ALA A 20 4.10 6.75 14.74
N TYR A 21 3.59 5.78 15.49
CA TYR A 21 2.49 5.99 16.44
C TYR A 21 2.81 7.03 17.51
N SER A 22 4.06 7.15 17.94
CA SER A 22 4.47 8.18 18.91
C SER A 22 4.27 9.61 18.41
N HIS A 23 4.12 9.80 17.10
CA HIS A 23 3.85 11.08 16.44
C HIS A 23 2.39 11.28 16.04
N MET A 24 1.50 10.34 16.39
CA MET A 24 0.09 10.40 16.00
C MET A 24 -0.59 11.66 16.54
N GLY A 25 -1.25 12.41 15.64
CA GLY A 25 -2.01 13.62 16.00
C GLY A 25 -1.16 14.85 16.31
N GLN A 26 0.15 14.82 16.04
CA GLN A 26 1.05 15.95 16.32
C GLN A 26 1.19 16.95 15.17
N GLY A 27 0.62 16.65 14.00
CA GLY A 27 0.66 17.53 12.83
C GLY A 27 1.99 17.55 12.09
N ASP A 28 2.95 16.69 12.44
CA ASP A 28 4.29 16.62 11.84
C ASP A 28 4.45 15.32 11.04
N GLU A 29 4.19 15.41 9.73
CA GLU A 29 4.30 14.28 8.80
C GLU A 29 5.74 13.80 8.66
N GLU A 30 6.70 14.74 8.59
CA GLU A 30 8.11 14.42 8.39
C GLU A 30 8.73 13.74 9.63
N ALA A 31 8.34 14.15 10.83
CA ALA A 31 8.83 13.51 12.04
C ALA A 31 8.31 12.07 12.16
N ALA A 32 7.05 11.83 11.82
CA ALA A 32 6.47 10.49 11.81
C ALA A 32 7.16 9.57 10.80
N ASP A 33 7.41 10.09 9.59
CA ASP A 33 8.08 9.37 8.52
C ASP A 33 9.52 9.01 8.88
N ARG A 34 10.31 9.98 9.34
CA ARG A 34 11.70 9.76 9.80
C ARG A 34 11.77 8.73 10.94
N ALA A 35 10.83 8.80 11.89
CA ALA A 35 10.80 7.85 13.00
C ALA A 35 10.53 6.42 12.52
N ALA A 36 9.57 6.24 11.62
CA ALA A 36 9.27 4.94 11.02
C ALA A 36 10.44 4.39 10.22
N MET A 37 11.04 5.22 9.36
CA MET A 37 12.19 4.85 8.53
C MET A 37 13.38 4.42 9.37
N GLN A 38 13.72 5.19 10.42
CA GLN A 38 14.82 4.86 11.32
C GLN A 38 14.57 3.53 12.05
N ALA A 39 13.38 3.35 12.62
CA ALA A 39 13.05 2.13 13.35
C ALA A 39 13.05 0.88 12.44
N MET A 40 12.55 1.03 11.20
CA MET A 40 12.60 -0.04 10.19
C MET A 40 14.04 -0.39 9.83
N THR A 41 14.88 0.62 9.55
CA THR A 41 16.29 0.45 9.19
C THR A 41 17.06 -0.27 10.30
N ASP A 42 16.91 0.19 11.55
CA ASP A 42 17.60 -0.40 12.70
C ASP A 42 17.20 -1.85 12.90
N THR A 43 15.92 -2.15 12.77
CA THR A 43 15.40 -3.50 13.01
C THR A 43 15.77 -4.44 11.88
N VAL A 44 15.61 -4.05 10.61
CA VAL A 44 15.92 -4.90 9.47
C VAL A 44 17.39 -5.24 9.37
N SER A 45 18.29 -4.33 9.82
CA SER A 45 19.74 -4.57 9.82
C SER A 45 20.18 -5.71 10.75
N THR A 46 19.35 -6.09 11.71
CA THR A 46 19.64 -7.19 12.66
C THR A 46 19.17 -8.56 12.15
N LEU A 47 18.44 -8.62 11.06
CA LEU A 47 17.85 -9.87 10.59
C LEU A 47 18.89 -10.76 9.87
N PRO A 48 18.87 -12.09 10.13
CA PRO A 48 19.83 -13.02 9.58
C PRO A 48 19.49 -13.42 8.13
N PHE A 49 19.69 -12.46 7.22
CA PHE A 49 19.63 -12.65 5.78
C PHE A 49 20.60 -11.70 5.06
N SER A 50 20.90 -11.99 3.80
CA SER A 50 21.60 -11.12 2.87
C SER A 50 20.54 -10.52 1.94
N GLY A 51 20.07 -9.30 2.24
CA GLY A 51 18.97 -8.66 1.54
C GLY A 51 19.41 -7.57 0.59
N ARG A 52 18.61 -7.36 -0.46
CA ARG A 52 18.68 -6.21 -1.35
C ARG A 52 17.32 -5.55 -1.46
N VAL A 53 17.27 -4.24 -1.25
CA VAL A 53 16.04 -3.46 -1.43
C VAL A 53 15.71 -3.38 -2.93
N CYS A 54 14.58 -3.92 -3.33
CA CYS A 54 14.05 -3.86 -4.69
C CYS A 54 12.94 -2.83 -4.84
N ILE A 55 12.15 -2.62 -3.79
CA ILE A 55 11.15 -1.55 -3.65
C ILE A 55 11.42 -0.88 -2.31
N GLY A 56 11.63 0.43 -2.30
CA GLY A 56 11.99 1.21 -1.12
C GLY A 56 11.57 2.66 -1.23
N GLU A 57 12.16 3.52 -0.40
CA GLU A 57 11.74 4.91 -0.21
C GLU A 57 12.25 5.88 -1.29
N GLY A 58 13.13 5.45 -2.15
CA GLY A 58 13.71 6.27 -3.22
C GLY A 58 14.93 5.64 -3.84
N ASN A 59 15.72 6.44 -4.58
CA ASN A 59 16.98 6.02 -5.16
C ASN A 59 18.17 6.41 -4.26
N GLU A 60 19.32 5.79 -4.52
CA GLU A 60 20.57 6.16 -3.85
C GLU A 60 20.89 7.64 -4.07
N GLY A 61 21.14 8.36 -2.99
CA GLY A 61 21.40 9.81 -2.99
C GLY A 61 20.14 10.68 -2.90
N GLU A 62 18.94 10.12 -3.00
CA GLU A 62 17.68 10.83 -2.74
C GLU A 62 17.24 10.67 -1.28
N VAL A 63 17.50 9.50 -0.70
CA VAL A 63 17.22 9.17 0.70
C VAL A 63 18.45 8.54 1.36
N ASP A 64 18.54 8.68 2.68
CA ASP A 64 19.69 8.17 3.44
C ASP A 64 19.65 6.66 3.64
N ASN A 65 18.45 6.08 3.75
CA ASN A 65 18.23 4.66 4.05
C ASN A 65 17.08 4.08 3.23
N LEU A 66 17.06 2.75 3.12
CA LEU A 66 16.02 1.97 2.46
C LEU A 66 15.83 2.35 0.98
N TYR A 67 16.90 2.84 0.33
CA TYR A 67 16.89 3.14 -1.11
C TYR A 67 17.00 1.86 -1.95
N VAL A 68 16.52 1.92 -3.17
CA VAL A 68 16.59 0.81 -4.12
C VAL A 68 18.05 0.44 -4.40
N GLY A 69 18.37 -0.84 -4.23
CA GLY A 69 19.73 -1.38 -4.36
C GLY A 69 20.50 -1.47 -3.04
N GLN A 70 20.03 -0.85 -1.96
CA GLN A 70 20.70 -0.93 -0.65
C GLN A 70 20.76 -2.38 -0.16
N LYS A 71 21.93 -2.77 0.36
CA LYS A 71 22.10 -4.03 1.06
C LYS A 71 21.65 -3.90 2.50
N ILE A 72 20.85 -4.85 2.96
CA ILE A 72 20.25 -4.88 4.31
C ILE A 72 20.33 -6.28 4.91
N GLY A 73 20.04 -6.37 6.21
CA GLY A 73 20.24 -7.59 6.99
C GLY A 73 21.69 -7.73 7.47
N THR A 74 22.00 -8.82 8.16
CA THR A 74 23.36 -9.06 8.69
C THR A 74 24.38 -9.49 7.64
N GLY A 75 23.92 -9.82 6.42
CA GLY A 75 24.73 -10.46 5.37
C GLY A 75 24.96 -11.95 5.58
N GLU A 76 24.36 -12.53 6.62
CA GLU A 76 24.44 -13.97 6.93
C GLU A 76 23.04 -14.60 6.74
N GLY A 77 22.97 -15.75 6.06
CA GLY A 77 21.70 -16.45 5.83
C GLY A 77 21.28 -16.46 4.37
N PRO A 78 19.99 -16.62 4.08
CA PRO A 78 19.52 -16.68 2.70
C PRO A 78 19.63 -15.33 1.99
N ASP A 79 19.90 -15.38 0.67
CA ASP A 79 19.78 -14.21 -0.19
C ASP A 79 18.30 -13.94 -0.47
N VAL A 80 17.87 -12.68 -0.29
CA VAL A 80 16.48 -12.28 -0.49
C VAL A 80 16.36 -10.89 -1.12
N ASP A 81 15.38 -10.74 -1.99
CA ASP A 81 14.89 -9.44 -2.41
C ASP A 81 13.88 -8.92 -1.39
N VAL A 82 13.92 -7.60 -1.13
CA VAL A 82 13.11 -6.97 -0.10
C VAL A 82 12.35 -5.78 -0.66
N ALA A 83 11.06 -5.72 -0.37
CA ALA A 83 10.23 -4.55 -0.56
C ALA A 83 9.86 -3.97 0.80
N LEU A 84 10.03 -2.66 0.97
CA LEU A 84 9.86 -1.95 2.24
C LEU A 84 9.02 -0.69 2.03
N MET A 85 8.16 -0.43 2.98
CA MET A 85 7.39 0.79 3.10
C MET A 85 7.23 1.11 4.60
N PRO A 86 8.12 1.94 5.18
CA PRO A 86 8.11 2.26 6.60
C PRO A 86 6.81 2.86 7.09
N LEU A 87 6.27 3.82 6.34
CA LEU A 87 5.01 4.48 6.69
C LEU A 87 4.25 4.93 5.43
N GLU A 88 3.18 4.22 5.10
CA GLU A 88 2.18 4.74 4.18
C GLU A 88 1.08 5.46 4.95
N GLY A 89 0.83 6.70 4.57
CA GLY A 89 -0.16 7.55 5.24
C GLY A 89 0.46 8.46 6.30
N THR A 90 1.55 9.16 5.98
CA THR A 90 2.18 10.17 6.84
C THR A 90 1.18 11.22 7.28
N SER A 91 0.34 11.70 6.35
CA SER A 91 -0.72 12.67 6.65
C SER A 91 -1.83 12.06 7.55
N ILE A 92 -2.04 10.75 7.49
CA ILE A 92 -2.98 10.05 8.37
C ILE A 92 -2.46 10.08 9.81
N ILE A 93 -1.20 9.69 10.02
CA ILE A 93 -0.58 9.71 11.35
C ILE A 93 -0.55 11.14 11.91
N ALA A 94 -0.10 12.11 11.14
CA ALA A 94 -0.01 13.50 11.59
C ALA A 94 -1.36 14.07 12.07
N ARG A 95 -2.46 13.64 11.46
CA ARG A 95 -3.84 14.06 11.82
C ARG A 95 -4.52 13.16 12.86
N GLY A 96 -3.88 12.07 13.29
CA GLY A 96 -4.49 11.10 14.21
C GLY A 96 -5.59 10.26 13.55
N GLY A 97 -5.49 10.02 12.24
CA GLY A 97 -6.44 9.23 11.47
C GLY A 97 -6.20 7.72 11.58
N PHE A 98 -6.98 6.96 10.82
CA PHE A 98 -6.94 5.49 10.83
C PHE A 98 -6.42 4.95 9.50
N ASN A 99 -5.82 3.76 9.54
CA ASN A 99 -5.35 2.98 8.41
C ASN A 99 -4.03 3.46 7.76
N ALA A 100 -3.20 4.22 8.47
CA ALA A 100 -1.78 4.26 8.12
C ALA A 100 -1.18 2.87 8.33
N ILE A 101 -0.28 2.45 7.45
CA ILE A 101 0.32 1.11 7.50
C ILE A 101 1.83 1.16 7.34
N SER A 102 2.51 0.13 7.88
CA SER A 102 3.87 -0.22 7.57
C SER A 102 3.88 -1.57 6.89
N ALA A 103 4.65 -1.74 5.83
CA ALA A 103 4.67 -2.96 5.06
C ALA A 103 6.10 -3.44 4.76
N MET A 104 6.26 -4.76 4.69
CA MET A 104 7.48 -5.42 4.25
C MET A 104 7.12 -6.71 3.53
N ALA A 105 7.80 -6.98 2.43
CA ALA A 105 7.73 -8.24 1.73
C ALA A 105 9.13 -8.78 1.45
N LEU A 106 9.27 -10.09 1.52
CA LEU A 106 10.50 -10.83 1.23
C LEU A 106 10.23 -11.81 0.11
N SER A 107 11.13 -11.92 -0.83
CA SER A 107 11.09 -12.90 -1.90
C SER A 107 12.47 -13.53 -2.13
N GLU A 108 12.50 -14.68 -2.77
CA GLU A 108 13.73 -15.21 -3.35
C GLU A 108 14.22 -14.27 -4.47
N ASP A 109 15.48 -14.40 -4.85
CA ASP A 109 16.12 -13.55 -5.86
C ASP A 109 15.27 -13.43 -7.14
N HIS A 110 15.09 -12.19 -7.61
CA HIS A 110 14.22 -11.82 -8.75
C HIS A 110 12.72 -12.13 -8.57
N GLY A 111 12.23 -12.23 -7.33
CA GLY A 111 10.82 -12.53 -7.05
C GLY A 111 9.88 -11.32 -7.14
N PHE A 112 10.39 -10.09 -7.17
CA PHE A 112 9.57 -8.89 -7.36
C PHE A 112 9.55 -8.42 -8.81
N LEU A 113 8.37 -7.95 -9.25
CA LEU A 113 8.25 -7.25 -10.50
C LEU A 113 8.99 -5.90 -10.40
N SER A 114 9.96 -5.69 -11.28
CA SER A 114 10.63 -4.39 -11.38
C SER A 114 9.75 -3.42 -12.16
N VAL A 115 9.31 -2.37 -11.50
CA VAL A 115 8.49 -1.32 -12.10
C VAL A 115 9.13 0.05 -11.87
N PRO A 116 9.04 0.97 -12.83
CA PRO A 116 9.54 2.33 -12.63
C PRO A 116 8.66 3.09 -11.64
N ALA A 117 9.23 4.14 -11.01
CA ALA A 117 8.50 5.03 -10.10
C ALA A 117 7.60 6.00 -10.90
N ILE A 118 6.58 5.45 -11.56
CA ILE A 118 5.56 6.18 -12.32
C ILE A 118 4.18 5.96 -11.72
N TYR A 119 3.22 6.80 -12.09
CA TYR A 119 1.82 6.57 -11.74
C TYR A 119 1.21 5.52 -12.66
N MET A 120 0.37 4.66 -12.09
CA MET A 120 -0.41 3.66 -12.81
C MET A 120 -1.86 3.64 -12.31
N ASP A 121 -2.78 3.27 -13.20
CA ASP A 121 -4.18 3.05 -12.85
C ASP A 121 -4.33 1.71 -12.13
N LYS A 122 -5.19 1.69 -11.12
CA LYS A 122 -5.40 0.55 -10.24
C LYS A 122 -6.90 0.31 -10.02
N ILE A 123 -7.30 -0.94 -10.08
CA ILE A 123 -8.61 -1.41 -9.62
C ILE A 123 -8.37 -2.60 -8.70
N ALA A 124 -8.98 -2.58 -7.51
CA ALA A 124 -8.99 -3.72 -6.61
C ALA A 124 -10.42 -4.05 -6.17
N VAL A 125 -10.74 -5.34 -6.14
CA VAL A 125 -12.05 -5.87 -5.72
C VAL A 125 -11.85 -6.98 -4.69
N GLY A 126 -12.91 -7.31 -3.96
CA GLY A 126 -12.89 -8.36 -2.96
C GLY A 126 -12.69 -9.76 -3.55
N SER A 127 -12.27 -10.70 -2.70
CA SER A 127 -12.17 -12.12 -3.04
C SER A 127 -13.55 -12.70 -3.40
N GLY A 128 -13.56 -13.66 -4.33
CA GLY A 128 -14.80 -14.31 -4.80
C GLY A 128 -15.38 -13.74 -6.08
N LEU A 129 -14.78 -12.66 -6.61
CA LEU A 129 -15.06 -12.18 -7.97
C LEU A 129 -14.03 -12.76 -8.94
N SER A 130 -14.51 -13.11 -10.15
CA SER A 130 -13.60 -13.57 -11.22
C SER A 130 -12.80 -12.38 -11.78
N ALA A 131 -11.57 -12.63 -12.24
CA ALA A 131 -10.67 -11.58 -12.74
C ALA A 131 -11.23 -10.84 -13.97
N ASP A 132 -12.11 -11.48 -14.75
CA ASP A 132 -12.76 -10.89 -15.92
C ASP A 132 -13.90 -9.90 -15.59
N VAL A 133 -14.23 -9.75 -14.31
CA VAL A 133 -15.22 -8.76 -13.85
C VAL A 133 -14.69 -7.33 -13.97
N ILE A 134 -13.37 -7.14 -13.88
CA ILE A 134 -12.73 -5.83 -13.97
C ILE A 134 -11.87 -5.72 -15.23
N ASP A 135 -11.77 -4.49 -15.73
CA ASP A 135 -10.98 -4.15 -16.92
C ASP A 135 -10.51 -2.70 -16.77
N LEU A 136 -9.20 -2.49 -16.74
CA LEU A 136 -8.59 -1.15 -16.59
C LEU A 136 -8.88 -0.23 -17.78
N ASP A 137 -9.09 -0.79 -18.96
CA ASP A 137 -9.36 -0.04 -20.19
C ASP A 137 -10.85 0.30 -20.34
N ALA A 138 -11.72 -0.28 -19.51
CA ALA A 138 -13.16 -0.02 -19.54
C ALA A 138 -13.55 1.20 -18.70
N PRO A 139 -14.59 1.95 -19.12
CA PRO A 139 -15.12 3.05 -18.32
C PRO A 139 -15.55 2.60 -16.92
N PRO A 140 -15.52 3.50 -15.90
CA PRO A 140 -15.93 3.16 -14.54
C PRO A 140 -17.34 2.56 -14.44
N GLU A 141 -18.30 3.09 -15.19
CA GLU A 141 -19.68 2.62 -15.20
C GLU A 141 -19.80 1.16 -15.65
N ASP A 142 -19.00 0.71 -16.62
CA ASP A 142 -18.98 -0.66 -17.10
C ASP A 142 -18.40 -1.61 -16.05
N ASN A 143 -17.30 -1.21 -15.42
CA ASN A 143 -16.71 -1.96 -14.32
C ASN A 143 -17.69 -2.10 -13.15
N LEU A 144 -18.30 -0.99 -12.71
CA LEU A 144 -19.23 -1.01 -11.59
C LEU A 144 -20.51 -1.82 -11.92
N GLY A 145 -21.00 -1.75 -13.16
CA GLY A 145 -22.11 -2.57 -13.63
C GLY A 145 -21.81 -4.08 -13.57
N ARG A 146 -20.62 -4.49 -14.02
CA ARG A 146 -20.17 -5.89 -13.95
C ARG A 146 -19.99 -6.36 -12.51
N ILE A 147 -19.37 -5.54 -11.66
CA ILE A 147 -19.17 -5.86 -10.24
C ILE A 147 -20.52 -5.99 -9.52
N ALA A 148 -21.43 -5.05 -9.69
CA ALA A 148 -22.78 -5.08 -9.11
C ALA A 148 -23.53 -6.34 -9.50
N LYS A 149 -23.51 -6.70 -10.80
CA LYS A 149 -24.10 -7.92 -11.31
C LYS A 149 -23.46 -9.18 -10.69
N ALA A 150 -22.14 -9.23 -10.58
CA ALA A 150 -21.44 -10.38 -10.01
C ALA A 150 -21.71 -10.54 -8.50
N LYS A 151 -21.98 -9.44 -7.79
CA LYS A 151 -22.33 -9.42 -6.36
C LYS A 151 -23.85 -9.57 -6.11
N ASP A 152 -24.67 -9.57 -7.15
CA ASP A 152 -26.14 -9.57 -7.08
C ASP A 152 -26.69 -8.40 -6.22
N VAL A 153 -26.19 -7.19 -6.48
CA VAL A 153 -26.60 -5.94 -5.82
C VAL A 153 -26.84 -4.83 -6.84
N ALA A 154 -27.48 -3.74 -6.44
CA ALA A 154 -27.55 -2.54 -7.28
C ALA A 154 -26.23 -1.79 -7.28
N VAL A 155 -25.92 -1.05 -8.36
CA VAL A 155 -24.71 -0.18 -8.40
C VAL A 155 -24.71 0.84 -7.26
N SER A 156 -25.89 1.34 -6.87
CA SER A 156 -26.07 2.27 -5.74
C SER A 156 -25.70 1.68 -4.38
N ASP A 157 -25.60 0.36 -4.26
CA ASP A 157 -25.20 -0.32 -3.03
C ASP A 157 -23.69 -0.47 -2.90
N LEU A 158 -22.96 -0.34 -4.02
CA LEU A 158 -21.50 -0.42 -4.01
C LEU A 158 -20.88 0.80 -3.31
N VAL A 159 -19.81 0.54 -2.57
CA VAL A 159 -18.95 1.57 -1.95
C VAL A 159 -17.58 1.53 -2.59
N ILE A 160 -17.23 2.63 -3.26
CA ILE A 160 -15.98 2.78 -4.00
C ILE A 160 -15.02 3.63 -3.18
N CYS A 161 -13.85 3.09 -2.86
CA CYS A 161 -12.76 3.82 -2.20
C CYS A 161 -11.85 4.45 -3.23
N MET A 162 -11.51 5.73 -3.05
CA MET A 162 -10.63 6.48 -3.95
C MET A 162 -9.85 7.53 -3.16
N LEU A 163 -8.64 7.86 -3.62
CA LEU A 163 -7.90 9.00 -3.09
C LEU A 163 -8.56 10.32 -3.51
N ASP A 164 -8.75 11.23 -2.55
CA ASP A 164 -9.20 12.60 -2.79
C ASP A 164 -8.02 13.44 -3.30
N ARG A 165 -7.77 13.37 -4.59
CA ARG A 165 -6.69 14.10 -5.27
C ARG A 165 -7.22 14.79 -6.52
N PRO A 166 -6.69 15.98 -6.88
CA PRO A 166 -7.14 16.69 -8.09
C PRO A 166 -7.11 15.86 -9.36
N ARG A 167 -6.14 14.93 -9.49
CA ARG A 167 -6.03 14.02 -10.64
C ARG A 167 -7.19 13.04 -10.77
N HIS A 168 -7.94 12.79 -9.69
CA HIS A 168 -9.09 11.87 -9.67
C HIS A 168 -10.42 12.57 -9.91
N LYS A 169 -10.43 13.90 -10.12
CA LYS A 169 -11.69 14.65 -10.22
C LYS A 169 -12.66 14.04 -11.23
N ASP A 170 -12.20 13.77 -12.45
CA ASP A 170 -13.08 13.25 -13.52
C ASP A 170 -13.54 11.82 -13.21
N LEU A 171 -12.66 10.99 -12.65
CA LEU A 171 -13.00 9.63 -12.21
C LEU A 171 -14.04 9.65 -11.07
N ILE A 172 -13.87 10.54 -10.09
CA ILE A 172 -14.82 10.74 -8.98
C ILE A 172 -16.20 11.16 -9.53
N ASP A 173 -16.23 12.11 -10.47
CA ASP A 173 -17.48 12.58 -11.08
C ASP A 173 -18.14 11.48 -11.88
N SER A 174 -17.40 10.67 -12.65
CA SER A 174 -17.91 9.52 -13.40
C SER A 174 -18.51 8.45 -12.47
N VAL A 175 -17.82 8.10 -11.38
CA VAL A 175 -18.33 7.14 -10.41
C VAL A 175 -19.58 7.66 -9.71
N ARG A 176 -19.64 8.94 -9.34
CA ARG A 176 -20.85 9.55 -8.77
C ARG A 176 -22.04 9.49 -9.71
N ALA A 177 -21.81 9.70 -11.00
CA ALA A 177 -22.86 9.65 -12.02
C ALA A 177 -23.53 8.28 -12.13
N THR A 178 -22.86 7.18 -11.74
CA THR A 178 -23.44 5.84 -11.69
C THR A 178 -24.42 5.62 -10.53
N GLY A 179 -24.42 6.52 -9.54
CA GLY A 179 -25.17 6.38 -8.29
C GLY A 179 -24.47 5.57 -7.21
N ALA A 180 -23.26 5.05 -7.46
CA ALA A 180 -22.46 4.36 -6.44
C ALA A 180 -22.03 5.31 -5.31
N ARG A 181 -21.79 4.75 -4.13
CA ARG A 181 -21.32 5.51 -2.96
C ARG A 181 -19.81 5.62 -2.98
N LEU A 182 -19.28 6.81 -2.68
CA LEU A 182 -17.86 7.06 -2.60
C LEU A 182 -17.38 7.17 -1.15
N ARG A 183 -16.24 6.54 -0.88
CA ARG A 183 -15.40 6.79 0.28
C ARG A 183 -14.10 7.44 -0.19
N LEU A 184 -14.00 8.75 -0.06
CA LEU A 184 -12.79 9.49 -0.39
C LEU A 184 -11.85 9.43 0.81
N ILE A 185 -10.59 9.03 0.54
CA ILE A 185 -9.50 8.99 1.51
C ILE A 185 -8.43 10.01 1.12
N LEU A 186 -7.83 10.64 2.12
CA LEU A 186 -6.81 11.66 1.88
C LEU A 186 -5.44 11.05 1.55
N ASP A 187 -5.21 9.82 2.01
CA ASP A 187 -3.92 9.12 1.89
C ASP A 187 -4.15 7.62 2.12
N GLY A 188 -3.14 6.78 1.85
CA GLY A 188 -3.23 5.34 2.13
C GLY A 188 -3.72 4.52 0.92
N ASP A 189 -3.01 4.63 -0.20
CA ASP A 189 -3.32 3.93 -1.46
C ASP A 189 -3.36 2.41 -1.28
N VAL A 190 -2.34 1.83 -0.65
CA VAL A 190 -2.24 0.39 -0.39
C VAL A 190 -3.32 -0.06 0.61
N SER A 191 -3.56 0.72 1.66
CA SER A 191 -4.64 0.45 2.61
C SER A 191 -6.00 0.47 1.93
N GLY A 192 -6.23 1.43 1.02
CA GLY A 192 -7.41 1.52 0.18
C GLY A 192 -7.59 0.30 -0.72
N ALA A 193 -6.51 -0.15 -1.37
CA ALA A 193 -6.52 -1.32 -2.26
C ALA A 193 -6.75 -2.65 -1.51
N ILE A 194 -6.30 -2.76 -0.26
CA ILE A 194 -6.54 -3.94 0.58
C ILE A 194 -7.97 -3.96 1.14
N ALA A 195 -8.60 -2.80 1.31
CA ALA A 195 -9.91 -2.69 1.96
C ALA A 195 -11.01 -3.58 1.35
N PRO A 196 -11.16 -3.73 0.02
CA PRO A 196 -12.17 -4.60 -0.57
C PRO A 196 -12.06 -6.09 -0.19
N VAL A 197 -10.85 -6.56 0.15
CA VAL A 197 -10.61 -7.98 0.54
C VAL A 197 -10.96 -8.21 2.02
N ARG A 198 -11.05 -7.14 2.81
CA ARG A 198 -11.42 -7.24 4.23
C ARG A 198 -12.93 -7.25 4.38
N GLY A 199 -13.52 -8.35 4.81
CA GLY A 199 -14.97 -8.55 4.90
C GLY A 199 -15.72 -7.54 5.81
N ASN A 200 -15.02 -6.76 6.61
CA ASN A 200 -15.60 -5.77 7.54
C ASN A 200 -15.24 -4.30 7.18
N SER A 201 -14.62 -4.06 6.04
CA SER A 201 -14.22 -2.70 5.63
C SER A 201 -15.40 -1.84 5.18
N GLY A 202 -16.45 -2.47 4.67
CA GLY A 202 -17.56 -1.81 4.01
C GLY A 202 -17.18 -1.17 2.67
N ILE A 203 -16.05 -1.58 2.07
CA ILE A 203 -15.58 -1.16 0.75
C ILE A 203 -15.72 -2.34 -0.22
N ASP A 204 -16.30 -2.08 -1.39
CA ASP A 204 -16.48 -3.08 -2.44
C ASP A 204 -15.38 -3.02 -3.50
N VAL A 205 -14.93 -1.81 -3.81
CA VAL A 205 -13.96 -1.55 -4.88
C VAL A 205 -13.01 -0.45 -4.44
N TYR A 206 -11.74 -0.58 -4.79
CA TYR A 206 -10.79 0.53 -4.85
C TYR A 206 -10.53 0.89 -6.31
N MET A 207 -10.56 2.17 -6.64
CA MET A 207 -10.19 2.70 -7.96
C MET A 207 -9.31 3.93 -7.80
N GLY A 208 -8.31 4.08 -8.65
CA GLY A 208 -7.51 5.30 -8.69
C GLY A 208 -6.18 5.13 -9.38
N THR A 209 -5.45 6.23 -9.46
CA THR A 209 -4.10 6.30 -10.02
C THR A 209 -3.12 6.59 -8.90
N GLY A 210 -2.14 5.71 -8.69
CA GLY A 210 -1.11 5.82 -7.66
C GLY A 210 0.27 5.38 -8.15
N LEU A 211 1.29 5.45 -7.29
CA LEU A 211 2.63 5.00 -7.66
C LEU A 211 2.67 3.51 -7.95
N ALA A 212 3.36 3.12 -9.02
CA ALA A 212 3.43 1.74 -9.47
C ALA A 212 4.16 0.79 -8.50
N PRO A 213 5.23 1.20 -7.78
CA PRO A 213 5.93 0.33 -6.84
C PRO A 213 5.13 -0.03 -5.57
N GLN A 214 4.03 0.66 -5.29
CA GLN A 214 3.20 0.45 -4.09
C GLN A 214 2.16 -0.65 -4.23
#